data_3243865e157bb266b9457dc7651845a4
#
_entry.id   3243865e157bb266b9457dc7651845a4
#
_cell.length_a   1.000
_cell.length_b   1.000
_cell.length_c   1.000
_cell.angle_alpha   90.00
_cell.angle_beta   90.00
_cell.angle_gamma   90.00
#
_symmetry.space_group_name_H-M   'P 1'
#
loop_
_entity.id
_entity.type
_entity.pdbx_description
1 polymer ?
#
loop_
_entity_poly.entity_id
_entity_poly.type
_entity_poly.pdbx_seq_one_letter_code
_entity_poly.pdbx_strand_id
1 'polypeptide(L)'
;SNPIRYTVQWDLNDGTLSGPPAVNPNGGMTGYTVEDADFVMQPASRPGYAFEGWYDNAALLGAPVTALRTMDAENKHYYAKWSAPLQYPVRYVLNDSAANPATVPASNLLRYSIETNGGGTIHLNPAFRQGFDFLGWYDNAAFAGGPVTDFPATDATPKTYYAKWQIKSYRLQYHLNGGSGSHMPINPAVNPDRYTIEGAVPLVPPQRQGYTGIWVENGQTVTNIPAGSTGD
;
A
#
# COMPACT_ATOMS: atom_id res chain seq x y z
N SER A 1 -29.67 -51.91 -26.24
CA SER A 1 -28.37 -51.87 -25.53
C SER A 1 -28.22 -50.51 -24.87
N ASN A 2 -27.68 -50.49 -23.66
CA ASN A 2 -27.38 -49.20 -23.01
C ASN A 2 -26.17 -48.54 -23.69
N PRO A 3 -26.17 -47.22 -23.83
CA PRO A 3 -25.04 -46.52 -24.39
C PRO A 3 -23.79 -46.63 -23.49
N ILE A 4 -22.63 -46.66 -24.11
CA ILE A 4 -21.34 -46.65 -23.39
C ILE A 4 -21.17 -45.30 -22.71
N ARG A 5 -20.77 -45.32 -21.41
CA ARG A 5 -20.48 -44.12 -20.64
C ARG A 5 -18.97 -43.85 -20.68
N TYR A 6 -18.59 -42.63 -21.12
CA TYR A 6 -17.23 -42.14 -21.14
C TYR A 6 -16.97 -41.20 -19.95
N THR A 7 -15.78 -41.23 -19.41
CA THR A 7 -15.39 -40.39 -18.25
C THR A 7 -14.88 -39.01 -18.69
N VAL A 8 -15.11 -37.99 -17.85
CA VAL A 8 -14.56 -36.64 -17.99
C VAL A 8 -13.72 -36.33 -16.75
N GLN A 9 -12.46 -35.99 -16.95
CA GLN A 9 -11.55 -35.55 -15.89
C GLN A 9 -11.13 -34.10 -16.12
N TRP A 10 -10.93 -33.36 -15.03
CA TRP A 10 -10.54 -31.95 -15.03
C TRP A 10 -9.29 -31.76 -14.20
N ASP A 11 -8.23 -31.22 -14.79
CA ASP A 11 -7.02 -30.80 -14.11
C ASP A 11 -6.97 -29.28 -14.09
N LEU A 12 -6.98 -28.71 -12.89
CA LEU A 12 -6.95 -27.25 -12.71
C LEU A 12 -5.56 -26.64 -12.82
N ASN A 13 -4.49 -27.46 -12.90
CA ASN A 13 -3.11 -27.03 -12.97
C ASN A 13 -2.76 -25.95 -11.92
N ASP A 14 -3.31 -26.07 -10.70
CA ASP A 14 -3.17 -25.08 -9.64
C ASP A 14 -2.22 -25.52 -8.52
N GLY A 15 -1.72 -26.74 -8.55
CA GLY A 15 -0.97 -27.35 -7.45
C GLY A 15 0.37 -26.71 -7.10
N THR A 16 1.01 -25.96 -8.03
CA THR A 16 2.31 -25.28 -7.82
C THR A 16 2.18 -23.77 -7.66
N LEU A 17 0.98 -23.24 -7.80
CA LEU A 17 0.74 -21.79 -7.82
C LEU A 17 0.35 -21.29 -6.42
N SER A 18 0.73 -20.05 -6.07
CA SER A 18 0.39 -19.43 -4.80
C SER A 18 -1.08 -19.01 -4.71
N GLY A 19 -1.63 -18.94 -3.50
CA GLY A 19 -2.95 -18.39 -3.21
C GLY A 19 -4.07 -19.42 -3.11
N PRO A 20 -5.33 -18.97 -3.11
CA PRO A 20 -6.49 -19.83 -3.00
C PRO A 20 -6.58 -20.82 -4.18
N PRO A 21 -7.17 -22.01 -3.96
CA PRO A 21 -7.35 -22.99 -5.01
C PRO A 21 -8.25 -22.46 -6.13
N ALA A 22 -8.07 -23.01 -7.33
CA ALA A 22 -8.92 -22.71 -8.47
C ALA A 22 -10.31 -23.35 -8.28
N VAL A 23 -11.33 -22.70 -8.86
CA VAL A 23 -12.70 -23.19 -8.87
C VAL A 23 -13.09 -23.64 -10.27
N ASN A 24 -13.52 -24.88 -10.41
CA ASN A 24 -14.04 -25.44 -11.65
C ASN A 24 -15.58 -25.48 -11.63
N PRO A 25 -16.28 -24.64 -12.39
CA PRO A 25 -17.74 -24.70 -12.48
C PRO A 25 -18.25 -25.93 -13.26
N ASN A 26 -17.37 -26.61 -14.01
CA ASN A 26 -17.71 -27.80 -14.79
C ASN A 26 -17.53 -29.12 -14.01
N GLY A 27 -17.11 -29.07 -12.75
CA GLY A 27 -16.73 -30.25 -11.96
C GLY A 27 -17.84 -31.28 -11.78
N GLY A 28 -19.11 -30.91 -11.96
CA GLY A 28 -20.24 -31.84 -11.97
C GLY A 28 -20.31 -32.71 -13.22
N MET A 29 -19.66 -32.34 -14.33
CA MET A 29 -19.57 -33.14 -15.55
C MET A 29 -18.43 -34.15 -15.43
N THR A 30 -18.77 -35.34 -14.94
CA THR A 30 -17.79 -36.44 -14.71
C THR A 30 -17.88 -37.58 -15.72
N GLY A 31 -18.85 -37.50 -16.63
CA GLY A 31 -18.99 -38.49 -17.69
C GLY A 31 -20.24 -38.28 -18.55
N TYR A 32 -20.21 -38.80 -19.74
CA TYR A 32 -21.23 -38.63 -20.77
C TYR A 32 -21.44 -39.91 -21.61
N THR A 33 -22.46 -39.92 -22.44
CA THR A 33 -22.73 -40.88 -23.49
C THR A 33 -22.90 -40.17 -24.83
N VAL A 34 -22.91 -40.91 -25.94
CA VAL A 34 -23.14 -40.31 -27.29
C VAL A 34 -24.59 -39.84 -27.46
N GLU A 35 -25.52 -40.17 -26.57
CA GLU A 35 -26.91 -39.74 -26.59
C GLU A 35 -27.13 -38.42 -25.84
N ASP A 36 -26.14 -37.96 -25.08
CA ASP A 36 -26.20 -36.69 -24.35
C ASP A 36 -26.00 -35.50 -25.34
N ALA A 37 -26.45 -34.32 -24.94
CA ALA A 37 -26.15 -33.09 -25.67
C ALA A 37 -24.69 -32.65 -25.43
N ASP A 38 -24.09 -31.98 -26.43
CA ASP A 38 -22.80 -31.33 -26.27
C ASP A 38 -22.80 -30.38 -25.06
N PHE A 39 -21.72 -30.41 -24.28
CA PHE A 39 -21.59 -29.61 -23.07
C PHE A 39 -20.68 -28.39 -23.30
N VAL A 40 -21.24 -27.18 -23.16
CA VAL A 40 -20.49 -25.93 -23.25
C VAL A 40 -19.74 -25.70 -21.93
N MET A 41 -18.41 -25.60 -22.03
CA MET A 41 -17.54 -25.44 -20.86
C MET A 41 -17.57 -24.00 -20.35
N GLN A 42 -17.69 -23.87 -19.05
CA GLN A 42 -17.57 -22.60 -18.36
C GLN A 42 -16.10 -22.32 -17.98
N PRO A 43 -15.64 -21.04 -17.98
CA PRO A 43 -14.29 -20.71 -17.55
C PRO A 43 -14.08 -21.04 -16.07
N ALA A 44 -12.93 -21.61 -15.72
CA ALA A 44 -12.49 -21.73 -14.35
C ALA A 44 -12.08 -20.36 -13.79
N SER A 45 -12.06 -20.22 -12.48
CA SER A 45 -11.65 -18.97 -11.82
C SER A 45 -10.61 -19.25 -10.76
N ARG A 46 -9.65 -18.31 -10.62
CA ARG A 46 -8.63 -18.32 -9.58
C ARG A 46 -8.21 -16.89 -9.27
N PRO A 47 -8.22 -16.46 -8.00
CA PRO A 47 -7.69 -15.15 -7.62
C PRO A 47 -6.23 -14.99 -8.07
N GLY A 48 -5.89 -13.83 -8.61
CA GLY A 48 -4.53 -13.51 -9.03
C GLY A 48 -4.09 -14.02 -10.40
N TYR A 49 -4.94 -14.75 -11.12
CA TYR A 49 -4.65 -15.26 -12.47
C TYR A 49 -5.82 -15.04 -13.41
N ALA A 50 -5.54 -14.88 -14.70
CA ALA A 50 -6.56 -14.93 -15.73
C ALA A 50 -6.64 -16.34 -16.29
N PHE A 51 -7.87 -16.82 -16.50
CA PHE A 51 -8.10 -18.09 -17.17
C PHE A 51 -7.90 -17.93 -18.68
N GLU A 52 -7.01 -18.74 -19.28
CA GLU A 52 -6.67 -18.71 -20.71
C GLU A 52 -7.38 -19.79 -21.53
N GLY A 53 -8.07 -20.74 -20.87
CA GLY A 53 -8.87 -21.74 -21.54
C GLY A 53 -8.69 -23.15 -20.99
N TRP A 54 -9.56 -24.04 -21.44
CA TRP A 54 -9.43 -25.48 -21.27
C TRP A 54 -8.68 -26.07 -22.45
N TYR A 55 -7.78 -27.01 -22.20
CA TYR A 55 -7.01 -27.73 -23.21
C TYR A 55 -7.24 -29.24 -23.07
N ASP A 56 -7.24 -29.96 -24.17
CA ASP A 56 -7.38 -31.42 -24.21
C ASP A 56 -6.05 -32.18 -24.08
N ASN A 57 -4.98 -31.47 -23.77
CA ASN A 57 -3.64 -32.03 -23.61
C ASN A 57 -2.86 -31.34 -22.50
N ALA A 58 -2.08 -32.10 -21.76
CA ALA A 58 -1.27 -31.60 -20.62
C ALA A 58 -0.16 -30.61 -21.03
N ALA A 59 0.23 -30.58 -22.30
CA ALA A 59 1.22 -29.62 -22.81
C ALA A 59 0.62 -28.23 -23.07
N LEU A 60 -0.71 -28.06 -22.95
CA LEU A 60 -1.45 -26.82 -23.16
C LEU A 60 -1.18 -26.18 -24.53
N LEU A 61 -1.03 -27.04 -25.55
CA LEU A 61 -0.73 -26.63 -26.95
C LEU A 61 -2.00 -26.64 -27.79
N GLY A 62 -2.00 -25.81 -28.84
CA GLY A 62 -3.13 -25.67 -29.76
C GLY A 62 -4.11 -24.60 -29.33
N ALA A 63 -5.34 -24.70 -29.79
CA ALA A 63 -6.44 -23.80 -29.44
C ALA A 63 -7.17 -24.34 -28.18
N PRO A 64 -7.70 -23.47 -27.32
CA PRO A 64 -8.52 -23.89 -26.20
C PRO A 64 -9.83 -24.55 -26.68
N VAL A 65 -10.28 -25.54 -25.92
CA VAL A 65 -11.55 -26.26 -26.13
C VAL A 65 -12.67 -25.51 -25.39
N THR A 66 -13.77 -25.26 -26.08
CA THR A 66 -14.92 -24.54 -25.52
C THR A 66 -16.14 -25.41 -25.24
N ALA A 67 -16.16 -26.62 -25.79
CA ALA A 67 -17.25 -27.57 -25.58
C ALA A 67 -16.75 -29.02 -25.63
N LEU A 68 -17.34 -29.87 -24.82
CA LEU A 68 -17.24 -31.31 -24.94
C LEU A 68 -18.20 -31.77 -26.03
N ARG A 69 -17.69 -32.50 -27.01
CA ARG A 69 -18.47 -33.10 -28.10
C ARG A 69 -18.80 -34.55 -27.74
N THR A 70 -20.08 -34.83 -27.53
CA THR A 70 -20.52 -36.16 -27.10
C THR A 70 -20.32 -37.24 -28.15
N MET A 71 -20.37 -36.85 -29.45
CA MET A 71 -20.14 -37.73 -30.59
C MET A 71 -18.67 -38.20 -30.73
N ASP A 72 -17.72 -37.65 -29.99
CA ASP A 72 -16.31 -38.10 -30.00
C ASP A 72 -16.14 -39.52 -29.41
N ALA A 73 -17.07 -39.98 -28.57
CA ALA A 73 -17.17 -41.34 -28.07
C ALA A 73 -15.86 -41.85 -27.42
N GLU A 74 -15.21 -41.03 -26.55
CA GLU A 74 -13.94 -41.33 -25.87
C GLU A 74 -13.88 -40.70 -24.48
N ASN A 75 -13.01 -41.22 -23.60
CA ASN A 75 -12.72 -40.55 -22.32
C ASN A 75 -12.03 -39.22 -22.55
N LYS A 76 -12.43 -38.21 -21.81
CA LYS A 76 -11.90 -36.83 -21.93
C LYS A 76 -11.12 -36.44 -20.68
N HIS A 77 -10.01 -35.72 -20.88
CA HIS A 77 -9.25 -35.10 -19.82
C HIS A 77 -8.93 -33.66 -20.24
N TYR A 78 -9.40 -32.67 -19.46
CA TYR A 78 -9.22 -31.26 -19.75
C TYR A 78 -8.32 -30.60 -18.71
N TYR A 79 -7.42 -29.73 -19.17
CA TYR A 79 -6.40 -29.04 -18.40
C TYR A 79 -6.65 -27.54 -18.46
N ALA A 80 -6.73 -26.89 -17.29
CA ALA A 80 -6.84 -25.45 -17.21
C ALA A 80 -5.49 -24.78 -17.55
N LYS A 81 -5.53 -23.70 -18.32
CA LYS A 81 -4.38 -22.82 -18.55
C LYS A 81 -4.61 -21.47 -17.90
N TRP A 82 -3.57 -21.00 -17.22
CA TRP A 82 -3.58 -19.74 -16.49
C TRP A 82 -2.52 -18.79 -17.04
N SER A 83 -2.79 -17.49 -16.97
CA SER A 83 -1.82 -16.43 -17.30
C SER A 83 -0.63 -16.44 -16.31
N ALA A 84 0.37 -15.60 -16.57
CA ALA A 84 1.28 -15.15 -15.53
C ALA A 84 0.50 -14.44 -14.40
N PRO A 85 1.05 -14.35 -13.18
CA PRO A 85 0.39 -13.68 -12.06
C PRO A 85 0.01 -12.23 -12.39
N LEU A 86 -1.24 -11.87 -12.14
CA LEU A 86 -1.75 -10.51 -12.35
C LEU A 86 -1.06 -9.53 -11.42
N GLN A 87 -0.79 -8.31 -11.92
CA GLN A 87 -0.13 -7.25 -11.17
C GLN A 87 -1.16 -6.26 -10.64
N TYR A 88 -1.15 -6.04 -9.32
CA TYR A 88 -2.03 -5.12 -8.62
C TYR A 88 -1.28 -3.86 -8.18
N PRO A 89 -1.77 -2.64 -8.45
CA PRO A 89 -1.12 -1.42 -8.00
C PRO A 89 -1.25 -1.23 -6.49
N VAL A 90 -0.20 -0.65 -5.88
CA VAL A 90 -0.22 -0.11 -4.53
C VAL A 90 -0.05 1.40 -4.63
N ARG A 91 -1.00 2.14 -4.12
CA ARG A 91 -1.03 3.61 -4.10
C ARG A 91 -0.74 4.14 -2.71
N TYR A 92 0.07 5.20 -2.64
CA TYR A 92 0.36 5.92 -1.41
C TYR A 92 -0.13 7.37 -1.54
N VAL A 93 -1.11 7.74 -0.72
CA VAL A 93 -1.63 9.11 -0.60
C VAL A 93 -0.92 9.74 0.59
N LEU A 94 -0.01 10.69 0.33
CA LEU A 94 0.92 11.19 1.33
C LEU A 94 0.33 12.25 2.25
N ASN A 95 -0.79 12.87 1.88
CA ASN A 95 -1.44 13.93 2.66
C ASN A 95 -0.43 15.02 3.08
N ASP A 96 0.41 15.42 2.14
CA ASP A 96 1.48 16.40 2.29
C ASP A 96 1.16 17.68 1.50
N SER A 97 2.13 18.57 1.38
CA SER A 97 2.03 19.79 0.56
C SER A 97 3.24 19.95 -0.35
N ALA A 98 3.09 20.70 -1.44
CA ALA A 98 4.18 20.98 -2.35
C ALA A 98 5.36 21.73 -1.67
N ALA A 99 5.08 22.52 -0.62
CA ALA A 99 6.11 23.25 0.14
C ALA A 99 6.87 22.34 1.12
N ASN A 100 6.29 21.21 1.51
CA ASN A 100 6.92 20.23 2.40
C ASN A 100 6.46 18.81 2.01
N PRO A 101 7.03 18.28 0.90
CA PRO A 101 6.66 16.98 0.38
C PRO A 101 7.14 15.85 1.29
N ALA A 102 6.30 14.83 1.42
CA ALA A 102 6.67 13.58 2.06
C ALA A 102 7.31 12.62 1.05
N THR A 103 8.03 11.63 1.54
CA THR A 103 8.66 10.58 0.73
C THR A 103 8.24 9.20 1.19
N VAL A 104 7.94 8.33 0.22
CA VAL A 104 7.74 6.90 0.45
C VAL A 104 9.08 6.19 0.31
N PRO A 105 9.47 5.30 1.23
CA PRO A 105 10.69 4.50 1.05
C PRO A 105 10.64 3.65 -0.22
N ALA A 106 11.78 3.53 -0.91
CA ALA A 106 11.89 2.70 -2.12
C ALA A 106 11.59 1.20 -1.85
N SER A 107 11.64 0.77 -0.60
CA SER A 107 11.26 -0.58 -0.16
C SER A 107 9.75 -0.84 -0.18
N ASN A 108 8.93 0.21 -0.24
CA ASN A 108 7.48 0.07 -0.39
C ASN A 108 7.13 -0.18 -1.86
N LEU A 109 6.47 -1.30 -2.12
CA LEU A 109 6.14 -1.72 -3.49
C LEU A 109 5.06 -0.82 -4.10
N LEU A 110 5.21 -0.49 -5.38
CA LEU A 110 4.18 0.19 -6.17
C LEU A 110 3.24 -0.78 -6.90
N ARG A 111 3.64 -2.04 -6.98
CA ARG A 111 2.87 -3.15 -7.56
C ARG A 111 3.22 -4.44 -6.84
N TYR A 112 2.29 -5.37 -6.82
CA TYR A 112 2.49 -6.71 -6.30
C TYR A 112 1.65 -7.72 -7.08
N SER A 113 1.96 -8.99 -6.94
CA SER A 113 1.16 -10.11 -7.41
C SER A 113 0.92 -11.09 -6.28
N ILE A 114 0.05 -12.04 -6.50
CA ILE A 114 -0.24 -13.13 -5.55
C ILE A 114 1.02 -13.94 -5.18
N GLU A 115 2.06 -13.92 -6.01
CA GLU A 115 3.32 -14.62 -5.79
C GLU A 115 4.41 -13.75 -5.12
N THR A 116 4.13 -12.47 -4.89
CA THR A 116 5.08 -11.58 -4.20
C THR A 116 5.43 -12.15 -2.83
N ASN A 117 6.72 -12.22 -2.51
CA ASN A 117 7.24 -12.87 -1.30
C ASN A 117 6.76 -14.35 -1.15
N GLY A 118 6.59 -15.07 -2.27
CA GLY A 118 6.09 -16.45 -2.26
C GLY A 118 4.64 -16.56 -1.79
N GLY A 119 3.82 -15.55 -2.02
CA GLY A 119 2.44 -15.47 -1.53
C GLY A 119 2.30 -15.03 -0.07
N GLY A 120 3.40 -14.59 0.53
CA GLY A 120 3.47 -14.18 1.94
C GLY A 120 3.05 -12.73 2.18
N THR A 121 3.49 -12.21 3.32
CA THR A 121 3.16 -10.86 3.79
C THR A 121 4.03 -9.79 3.12
N ILE A 122 3.43 -8.68 2.76
CA ILE A 122 4.07 -7.46 2.25
C ILE A 122 4.02 -6.41 3.35
N HIS A 123 5.19 -5.92 3.79
CA HIS A 123 5.31 -4.91 4.83
C HIS A 123 5.26 -3.50 4.27
N LEU A 124 4.64 -2.59 5.02
CA LEU A 124 4.55 -1.16 4.73
C LEU A 124 5.53 -0.40 5.62
N ASN A 125 6.63 0.07 5.06
CA ASN A 125 7.60 0.87 5.79
C ASN A 125 7.11 2.31 5.97
N PRO A 126 7.49 2.99 7.09
CA PRO A 126 7.07 4.36 7.38
C PRO A 126 7.49 5.34 6.30
N ALA A 127 6.62 6.28 5.95
CA ALA A 127 6.98 7.43 5.14
C ALA A 127 7.71 8.48 6.00
N PHE A 128 8.42 9.39 5.33
CA PHE A 128 9.11 10.49 5.98
C PHE A 128 8.57 11.85 5.48
N ARG A 129 8.35 12.78 6.42
CA ARG A 129 8.05 14.18 6.15
C ARG A 129 8.76 15.05 7.18
N GLN A 130 9.53 16.03 6.72
CA GLN A 130 10.28 16.92 7.62
C GLN A 130 9.33 17.65 8.58
N GLY A 131 9.68 17.68 9.87
CA GLY A 131 8.88 18.35 10.90
C GLY A 131 7.58 17.66 11.30
N PHE A 132 7.38 16.40 10.90
CA PHE A 132 6.22 15.61 11.27
C PHE A 132 6.62 14.23 11.79
N ASP A 133 5.80 13.69 12.69
CA ASP A 133 5.81 12.29 13.08
C ASP A 133 4.86 11.50 12.19
N PHE A 134 5.33 10.38 11.68
CA PHE A 134 4.50 9.45 10.93
C PHE A 134 3.67 8.60 11.91
N LEU A 135 2.35 8.71 11.82
CA LEU A 135 1.43 7.98 12.70
C LEU A 135 0.96 6.65 12.11
N GLY A 136 1.29 6.38 10.83
CA GLY A 136 0.97 5.12 10.16
C GLY A 136 0.29 5.28 8.82
N TRP A 137 0.22 4.16 8.12
CA TRP A 137 -0.59 4.00 6.92
C TRP A 137 -2.00 3.57 7.30
N TYR A 138 -3.00 4.12 6.64
CA TYR A 138 -4.41 3.76 6.82
C TYR A 138 -5.00 3.33 5.47
N ASP A 139 -5.91 2.37 5.47
CA ASP A 139 -6.59 1.87 4.26
C ASP A 139 -7.80 2.74 3.85
N ASN A 140 -8.05 3.83 4.56
CA ASN A 140 -9.14 4.76 4.29
C ASN A 140 -8.75 6.21 4.60
N ALA A 141 -9.34 7.17 3.86
CA ALA A 141 -9.03 8.60 3.99
C ALA A 141 -9.54 9.23 5.30
N ALA A 142 -10.45 8.59 6.01
CA ALA A 142 -10.98 9.07 7.29
C ALA A 142 -10.09 8.69 8.48
N PHE A 143 -9.01 7.91 8.25
CA PHE A 143 -8.13 7.37 9.29
C PHE A 143 -8.88 6.61 10.38
N ALA A 144 -9.99 5.96 10.00
CA ALA A 144 -10.77 5.11 10.89
C ALA A 144 -10.04 3.78 11.13
N GLY A 145 -10.23 3.19 12.31
CA GLY A 145 -9.52 1.97 12.69
C GLY A 145 -8.08 2.23 13.14
N GLY A 146 -7.25 1.19 13.08
CA GLY A 146 -5.82 1.26 13.38
C GLY A 146 -4.96 1.44 12.13
N PRO A 147 -3.67 1.80 12.29
CA PRO A 147 -2.73 1.82 11.17
C PRO A 147 -2.47 0.41 10.64
N VAL A 148 -2.29 0.32 9.33
CA VAL A 148 -1.92 -0.91 8.60
C VAL A 148 -0.40 -0.96 8.48
N THR A 149 0.21 -2.05 8.92
CA THR A 149 1.66 -2.29 8.85
C THR A 149 2.05 -3.27 7.75
N ASP A 150 1.10 -4.07 7.32
CA ASP A 150 1.32 -5.12 6.33
C ASP A 150 0.00 -5.59 5.70
N PHE A 151 0.11 -6.35 4.62
CA PHE A 151 -1.02 -7.03 3.97
C PHE A 151 -0.55 -8.31 3.26
N PRO A 152 -1.42 -9.33 3.10
CA PRO A 152 -1.05 -10.55 2.40
C PRO A 152 -1.04 -10.35 0.88
N ALA A 153 -0.03 -10.90 0.19
CA ALA A 153 0.04 -10.88 -1.27
C ALA A 153 -1.15 -11.60 -1.91
N THR A 154 -1.74 -12.55 -1.21
CA THR A 154 -2.89 -13.35 -1.64
C THR A 154 -4.21 -12.59 -1.72
N ASP A 155 -4.28 -11.33 -1.26
CA ASP A 155 -5.48 -10.48 -1.39
C ASP A 155 -5.87 -10.22 -2.85
N ALA A 156 -4.90 -10.22 -3.79
CA ALA A 156 -5.13 -10.11 -5.23
C ALA A 156 -6.04 -8.94 -5.62
N THR A 157 -5.85 -7.76 -5.02
CA THR A 157 -6.65 -6.55 -5.27
C THR A 157 -5.79 -5.29 -5.24
N PRO A 158 -6.14 -4.22 -5.98
CA PRO A 158 -5.50 -2.92 -5.83
C PRO A 158 -5.54 -2.42 -4.38
N LYS A 159 -4.44 -1.81 -3.91
CA LYS A 159 -4.34 -1.24 -2.57
C LYS A 159 -4.15 0.27 -2.64
N THR A 160 -4.73 0.99 -1.67
CA THR A 160 -4.50 2.42 -1.47
C THR A 160 -4.30 2.68 0.01
N TYR A 161 -3.18 3.33 0.36
CA TYR A 161 -2.84 3.66 1.73
C TYR A 161 -2.67 5.16 1.89
N TYR A 162 -3.17 5.72 3.01
CA TYR A 162 -3.16 7.13 3.35
C TYR A 162 -2.22 7.36 4.52
N ALA A 163 -1.24 8.24 4.34
CA ALA A 163 -0.31 8.61 5.40
C ALA A 163 -1.00 9.53 6.41
N LYS A 164 -0.89 9.21 7.70
CA LYS A 164 -1.32 10.08 8.79
C LYS A 164 -0.13 10.70 9.47
N TRP A 165 -0.18 12.01 9.71
CA TRP A 165 0.90 12.80 10.25
C TRP A 165 0.49 13.54 11.50
N GLN A 166 1.46 13.75 12.40
CA GLN A 166 1.37 14.70 13.51
C GLN A 166 2.50 15.71 13.37
N ILE A 167 2.17 17.00 13.41
CA ILE A 167 3.19 18.04 13.37
C ILE A 167 4.04 18.02 14.64
N LYS A 168 5.36 18.15 14.48
CA LYS A 168 6.30 18.28 15.58
C LYS A 168 6.28 19.69 16.14
N SER A 169 6.42 19.79 17.44
CA SER A 169 6.57 21.05 18.14
C SER A 169 7.96 21.11 18.78
N TYR A 170 8.73 22.10 18.41
CA TYR A 170 10.10 22.34 18.88
C TYR A 170 10.09 23.37 19.99
N ARG A 171 11.00 23.23 20.97
CA ARG A 171 11.08 24.12 22.10
C ARG A 171 11.97 25.30 21.81
N LEU A 172 11.61 26.50 22.30
CA LEU A 172 12.43 27.72 22.28
C LEU A 172 12.91 28.02 23.68
N GLN A 173 14.22 28.22 23.81
CA GLN A 173 14.84 28.67 25.06
C GLN A 173 15.45 30.03 24.85
N TYR A 174 15.13 30.97 25.76
CA TYR A 174 15.59 32.35 25.72
C TYR A 174 16.61 32.59 26.83
N HIS A 175 17.85 32.93 26.50
CA HIS A 175 18.89 33.27 27.45
C HIS A 175 19.05 34.79 27.54
N LEU A 176 18.61 35.36 28.67
CA LEU A 176 18.62 36.82 28.91
C LEU A 176 19.94 37.25 29.57
N ASN A 177 21.03 37.30 28.87
CA ASN A 177 22.37 37.63 29.32
C ASN A 177 22.48 39.03 29.96
N GLY A 178 21.81 39.27 31.10
CA GLY A 178 21.56 40.61 31.58
C GLY A 178 22.04 40.93 32.99
N GLY A 179 22.81 40.07 33.65
CA GLY A 179 23.33 40.33 35.00
C GLY A 179 22.25 40.23 36.10
N SER A 180 22.57 40.68 37.31
CA SER A 180 21.70 40.63 38.47
C SER A 180 21.24 42.03 38.90
N GLY A 181 20.05 42.11 39.56
CA GLY A 181 19.54 43.33 40.15
C GLY A 181 18.15 43.74 39.62
N SER A 182 17.70 44.93 40.04
CA SER A 182 16.35 45.44 39.79
C SER A 182 16.01 45.77 38.30
N HIS A 183 17.00 45.69 37.42
CA HIS A 183 16.86 45.96 35.99
C HIS A 183 17.20 44.75 35.13
N MET A 184 16.71 43.60 35.50
CA MET A 184 16.89 42.37 34.72
C MET A 184 16.17 42.49 33.37
N PRO A 185 16.74 41.97 32.28
CA PRO A 185 16.04 41.90 31.00
C PRO A 185 14.85 40.97 31.10
N ILE A 186 13.82 41.29 30.33
CA ILE A 186 12.56 40.54 30.27
C ILE A 186 12.38 40.04 28.84
N ASN A 187 12.09 38.73 28.69
CA ASN A 187 11.56 38.20 27.44
C ASN A 187 10.10 38.62 27.31
N PRO A 188 9.69 39.35 26.26
CA PRO A 188 8.28 39.68 26.06
C PRO A 188 7.41 38.43 26.03
N ALA A 189 6.28 38.47 26.75
CA ALA A 189 5.36 37.34 26.86
C ALA A 189 4.72 36.90 25.52
N VAL A 190 4.84 37.75 24.49
CA VAL A 190 4.39 37.42 23.14
C VAL A 190 5.35 36.46 22.40
N ASN A 191 6.60 36.36 22.85
CA ASN A 191 7.53 35.38 22.30
C ASN A 191 7.12 33.98 22.72
N PRO A 192 6.87 33.03 21.79
CA PRO A 192 6.41 31.71 22.14
C PRO A 192 7.54 30.87 22.75
N ASP A 193 7.20 29.89 23.56
CA ASP A 193 8.13 28.87 24.08
C ASP A 193 8.28 27.65 23.17
N ARG A 194 7.47 27.60 22.11
CA ARG A 194 7.47 26.51 21.12
C ARG A 194 7.12 27.03 19.74
N TYR A 195 7.54 26.28 18.72
CA TYR A 195 7.20 26.56 17.32
C TYR A 195 7.02 25.27 16.52
N THR A 196 6.48 25.38 15.31
CA THR A 196 6.34 24.29 14.36
C THR A 196 6.94 24.71 13.00
N ILE A 197 7.10 23.75 12.11
CA ILE A 197 7.66 23.99 10.77
C ILE A 197 6.77 24.86 9.86
N GLU A 198 5.45 24.96 10.15
CA GLU A 198 4.47 25.49 9.18
C GLU A 198 4.50 27.02 9.01
N GLY A 199 5.09 27.76 9.91
CA GLY A 199 5.11 29.21 9.81
C GLY A 199 6.36 29.86 10.36
N ALA A 200 6.68 31.04 9.85
CA ALA A 200 7.72 31.88 10.46
C ALA A 200 7.18 32.45 11.77
N VAL A 201 8.00 32.43 12.82
CA VAL A 201 7.68 32.95 14.15
C VAL A 201 8.47 34.22 14.39
N PRO A 202 7.84 35.42 14.38
CA PRO A 202 8.52 36.66 14.70
C PRO A 202 8.95 36.67 16.17
N LEU A 203 10.13 37.18 16.44
CA LEU A 203 10.69 37.33 17.80
C LEU A 203 10.76 38.81 18.16
N VAL A 204 10.03 39.19 19.20
CA VAL A 204 10.11 40.53 19.76
C VAL A 204 11.39 40.65 20.60
N PRO A 205 12.24 41.68 20.41
CA PRO A 205 13.47 41.87 21.15
C PRO A 205 13.27 41.88 22.68
N PRO A 206 14.25 41.40 23.47
CA PRO A 206 14.18 41.46 24.92
C PRO A 206 14.22 42.92 25.40
N GLN A 207 13.51 43.18 26.49
CA GLN A 207 13.36 44.54 27.02
C GLN A 207 14.16 44.72 28.29
N ARG A 208 14.92 45.81 28.37
CA ARG A 208 15.62 46.28 29.59
C ARG A 208 15.67 47.80 29.58
N GLN A 209 15.30 48.42 30.69
CA GLN A 209 15.34 49.87 30.82
C GLN A 209 16.74 50.45 30.52
N GLY A 210 16.81 51.40 29.60
CA GLY A 210 18.05 52.05 29.18
C GLY A 210 18.94 51.25 28.21
N TYR A 211 18.45 50.13 27.69
CA TYR A 211 19.20 49.26 26.76
C TYR A 211 18.36 48.89 25.54
N THR A 212 19.05 48.67 24.44
CA THR A 212 18.44 48.06 23.23
C THR A 212 18.77 46.56 23.25
N GLY A 213 17.73 45.73 23.24
CA GLY A 213 17.87 44.27 23.20
C GLY A 213 17.87 43.75 21.76
N ILE A 214 18.63 42.69 21.51
CA ILE A 214 18.57 41.86 20.30
C ILE A 214 18.60 40.39 20.67
N TRP A 215 18.01 39.54 19.83
CA TRP A 215 18.21 38.10 19.91
C TRP A 215 19.41 37.73 19.01
N VAL A 216 20.23 36.80 19.49
CA VAL A 216 21.40 36.29 18.79
C VAL A 216 21.40 34.78 18.84
N GLU A 217 21.54 34.14 17.67
CA GLU A 217 21.76 32.70 17.54
C GLU A 217 23.06 32.49 16.76
N ASN A 218 23.95 31.65 17.28
CA ASN A 218 25.26 31.37 16.66
C ASN A 218 26.05 32.63 16.25
N GLY A 219 25.97 33.73 17.03
CA GLY A 219 26.64 34.98 16.76
C GLY A 219 25.94 35.90 15.74
N GLN A 220 24.81 35.54 15.20
CA GLN A 220 24.02 36.33 14.25
C GLN A 220 22.72 36.85 14.90
N THR A 221 22.37 38.11 14.57
CA THR A 221 21.08 38.68 15.02
C THR A 221 19.93 37.97 14.34
N VAL A 222 18.96 37.52 15.12
CA VAL A 222 17.73 36.89 14.65
C VAL A 222 16.51 37.70 15.05
N THR A 223 15.58 37.89 14.14
CA THR A 223 14.31 38.60 14.33
C THR A 223 13.09 37.70 14.17
N ASN A 224 13.30 36.49 13.66
CA ASN A 224 12.28 35.49 13.48
C ASN A 224 12.92 34.09 13.41
N ILE A 225 12.10 33.07 13.63
CA ILE A 225 12.40 31.70 13.23
C ILE A 225 11.78 31.49 11.87
N PRO A 226 12.55 31.15 10.82
CA PRO A 226 11.99 30.93 9.49
C PRO A 226 11.04 29.74 9.45
N ALA A 227 10.04 29.78 8.58
CA ALA A 227 9.25 28.60 8.24
C ALA A 227 10.19 27.49 7.70
N GLY A 228 9.91 26.25 8.05
CA GLY A 228 10.77 25.12 7.69
C GLY A 228 11.89 24.82 8.69
N SER A 229 12.11 25.65 9.71
CA SER A 229 13.08 25.39 10.77
C SER A 229 12.69 24.15 11.61
N THR A 230 13.69 23.35 12.00
CA THR A 230 13.54 22.17 12.86
C THR A 230 14.63 22.16 13.91
N GLY A 231 14.33 21.63 15.09
CA GLY A 231 15.26 21.53 16.22
C GLY A 231 14.89 22.46 17.38
N ASP A 232 15.40 22.14 18.58
CA ASP A 232 15.21 22.91 19.82
C ASP A 232 16.30 23.97 19.96
#